data_4fc4b0970e7bdd4e5ade9fd3c2d5eaeb
#
_entry.id   4fc4b0970e7bdd4e5ade9fd3c2d5eaeb
#
_cell.length_a   1.000
_cell.length_b   1.000
_cell.length_c   1.000
_cell.angle_alpha   90.00
_cell.angle_beta   90.00
_cell.angle_gamma   90.00
#
_symmetry.space_group_name_H-M   'P 1'
#
loop_
_entity.id
_entity.type
_entity.pdbx_description
1 polymer ?
#
loop_
_entity_poly.entity_id
_entity_poly.type
_entity_poly.pdbx_seq_one_letter_code
_entity_poly.pdbx_strand_id
1 'polypeptide(L)'
;MEPLYKSLKTYVESGEYFIDTQNWYKYKYLHPFSHRSFLFILTVTILVLFTSIIINIYNLFPIITPVRYSILTESGENKSAQIINADQIENNPLASIADIMLRKYVIQRETYDYNDLKKQFIYIKNNSTRIVFRRFYNYMNINNTSSPVLLYQKDIKRTVSIISSRFLSDTKTEIKFHSIARNITGDIVEDMIWQAVVDYEIDQIDTNLPPESRFNFAVTDYQVQLLEDKKQK
;
A
#
# COMPACT_ATOMS: atom_id res chain seq x y z
N MET A 1 15.13 -63.45 59.04
CA MET A 1 16.18 -62.66 58.34
C MET A 1 17.04 -63.48 57.37
N GLU A 2 17.26 -64.77 57.60
CA GLU A 2 18.04 -65.61 56.66
C GLU A 2 17.60 -65.74 55.21
N PRO A 3 16.28 -65.84 54.84
CA PRO A 3 15.90 -66.00 53.43
C PRO A 3 16.19 -64.75 52.60
N LEU A 4 16.09 -63.58 53.21
CA LEU A 4 16.33 -62.27 52.49
C LEU A 4 17.82 -62.04 52.20
N TYR A 5 18.68 -62.44 53.18
CA TYR A 5 20.10 -62.38 52.99
C TYR A 5 20.65 -63.36 51.96
N LYS A 6 20.07 -64.55 51.86
CA LYS A 6 20.41 -65.54 50.84
C LYS A 6 20.02 -65.09 49.44
N SER A 7 18.83 -64.47 49.27
CA SER A 7 18.37 -63.92 48.01
C SER A 7 19.21 -62.72 47.56
N LEU A 8 19.57 -61.84 48.44
CA LEU A 8 20.45 -60.71 48.17
C LEU A 8 21.88 -61.16 47.80
N LYS A 9 22.43 -62.17 48.48
CA LYS A 9 23.73 -62.73 48.12
C LYS A 9 23.72 -63.32 46.68
N THR A 10 22.72 -64.13 46.34
CA THR A 10 22.54 -64.69 44.98
C THR A 10 22.39 -63.62 43.92
N TYR A 11 21.64 -62.54 44.21
CA TYR A 11 21.44 -61.44 43.34
C TYR A 11 22.73 -60.63 43.05
N VAL A 12 23.58 -60.46 44.02
CA VAL A 12 24.91 -59.84 43.86
C VAL A 12 25.89 -60.78 43.15
N GLU A 13 25.90 -62.08 43.47
CA GLU A 13 26.76 -63.09 42.86
C GLU A 13 26.41 -63.36 41.41
N SER A 14 25.14 -63.24 41.02
CA SER A 14 24.67 -63.36 39.63
C SER A 14 25.04 -62.21 38.72
N GLY A 15 25.49 -61.08 39.33
CA GLY A 15 25.82 -59.86 38.57
C GLY A 15 24.59 -59.00 38.21
N GLU A 16 23.36 -59.44 38.46
CA GLU A 16 22.13 -58.70 38.18
C GLU A 16 22.06 -57.35 38.90
N TYR A 17 22.56 -57.30 40.14
CA TYR A 17 22.66 -56.10 40.93
C TYR A 17 23.44 -54.98 40.15
N PHE A 18 24.54 -55.33 39.53
CA PHE A 18 25.36 -54.34 38.79
C PHE A 18 24.66 -53.87 37.51
N ILE A 19 23.93 -54.76 36.83
CA ILE A 19 23.15 -54.42 35.64
C ILE A 19 22.01 -53.46 36.00
N ASP A 20 21.29 -53.77 37.08
CA ASP A 20 20.18 -52.94 37.52
C ASP A 20 20.66 -51.58 38.05
N THR A 21 21.79 -51.54 38.78
CA THR A 21 22.41 -50.29 39.21
C THR A 21 22.84 -49.44 38.02
N GLN A 22 23.40 -50.04 36.97
CA GLN A 22 23.80 -49.35 35.74
C GLN A 22 22.58 -48.82 35.01
N ASN A 23 21.52 -49.60 34.91
CA ASN A 23 20.27 -49.17 34.29
C ASN A 23 19.62 -48.06 35.07
N TRP A 24 19.58 -48.15 36.42
CA TRP A 24 19.06 -47.09 37.29
C TRP A 24 19.85 -45.78 37.09
N TYR A 25 21.20 -45.84 37.03
CA TYR A 25 22.05 -44.68 36.78
C TYR A 25 21.79 -44.06 35.42
N LYS A 26 21.66 -44.87 34.35
CA LYS A 26 21.30 -44.41 33.02
C LYS A 26 19.97 -43.71 33.02
N TYR A 27 18.97 -44.29 33.65
CA TYR A 27 17.61 -43.74 33.70
C TYR A 27 17.55 -42.42 34.50
N LYS A 28 18.21 -42.40 35.65
CA LYS A 28 18.14 -41.25 36.57
C LYS A 28 18.98 -40.07 36.14
N TYR A 29 20.13 -40.30 35.54
CA TYR A 29 21.10 -39.24 35.24
C TYR A 29 21.34 -39.05 33.75
N LEU A 30 21.52 -40.09 32.97
CA LEU A 30 21.86 -39.95 31.54
C LEU A 30 20.63 -39.59 30.66
N HIS A 31 19.48 -40.19 30.93
CA HIS A 31 18.26 -39.94 30.16
C HIS A 31 17.78 -38.50 30.29
N PRO A 32 17.66 -37.90 31.50
CA PRO A 32 17.30 -36.51 31.63
C PRO A 32 18.29 -35.55 30.99
N PHE A 33 19.60 -35.89 31.02
CA PHE A 33 20.65 -35.08 30.42
C PHE A 33 20.54 -35.09 28.87
N SER A 34 20.28 -36.24 28.28
CA SER A 34 20.07 -36.43 26.86
C SER A 34 18.82 -35.64 26.38
N HIS A 35 17.71 -35.72 27.11
CA HIS A 35 16.51 -34.94 26.78
C HIS A 35 16.72 -33.44 26.86
N ARG A 36 17.43 -32.96 27.87
CA ARG A 36 17.76 -31.52 27.98
C ARG A 36 18.65 -31.04 26.85
N SER A 37 19.67 -31.82 26.48
CA SER A 37 20.55 -31.51 25.36
C SER A 37 19.77 -31.48 24.03
N PHE A 38 18.87 -32.42 23.80
CA PHE A 38 18.02 -32.46 22.62
C PHE A 38 17.09 -31.21 22.55
N LEU A 39 16.42 -30.89 23.66
CA LEU A 39 15.57 -29.71 23.75
C LEU A 39 16.38 -28.41 23.53
N PHE A 40 17.58 -28.34 24.06
CA PHE A 40 18.46 -27.19 23.83
C PHE A 40 18.82 -27.02 22.35
N ILE A 41 19.24 -28.10 21.70
CA ILE A 41 19.57 -28.08 20.25
C ILE A 41 18.32 -27.69 19.42
N LEU A 42 17.16 -28.26 19.76
CA LEU A 42 15.90 -27.92 19.10
C LEU A 42 15.54 -26.44 19.23
N THR A 43 15.69 -25.90 20.45
CA THR A 43 15.43 -24.47 20.73
C THR A 43 16.37 -23.56 19.93
N VAL A 44 17.66 -23.88 19.88
CA VAL A 44 18.64 -23.12 19.09
C VAL A 44 18.31 -23.18 17.61
N THR A 45 17.92 -24.35 17.09
CA THR A 45 17.54 -24.51 15.68
C THR A 45 16.33 -23.67 15.34
N ILE A 46 15.29 -23.66 16.19
CA ILE A 46 14.08 -22.84 16.00
C ILE A 46 14.46 -21.34 16.01
N LEU A 47 15.32 -20.92 16.91
CA LEU A 47 15.75 -19.53 17.02
C LEU A 47 16.52 -19.08 15.77
N VAL A 48 17.39 -19.92 15.22
CA VAL A 48 18.11 -19.64 13.96
C VAL A 48 17.15 -19.51 12.79
N LEU A 49 16.18 -20.42 12.68
CA LEU A 49 15.15 -20.35 11.63
C LEU A 49 14.31 -19.09 11.75
N PHE A 50 13.90 -18.72 12.95
CA PHE A 50 13.11 -17.51 13.20
C PHE A 50 13.90 -16.24 12.84
N THR A 51 15.17 -16.18 13.20
CA THR A 51 16.07 -15.07 12.83
C THR A 51 16.24 -14.97 11.32
N SER A 52 16.38 -16.11 10.62
CA SER A 52 16.46 -16.15 9.16
C SER A 52 15.19 -15.61 8.49
N ILE A 53 14.02 -15.95 9.02
CA ILE A 53 12.73 -15.42 8.53
C ILE A 53 12.66 -13.91 8.72
N ILE A 54 13.06 -13.38 9.89
CA ILE A 54 13.08 -11.93 10.16
C ILE A 54 14.00 -11.20 9.18
N ILE A 55 15.20 -11.73 8.94
CA ILE A 55 16.15 -11.15 7.98
C ILE A 55 15.57 -11.15 6.56
N ASN A 56 14.90 -12.22 6.14
CA ASN A 56 14.25 -12.28 4.84
C ASN A 56 13.11 -11.27 4.73
N ILE A 57 12.28 -11.12 5.78
CA ILE A 57 11.23 -10.12 5.83
C ILE A 57 11.84 -8.71 5.78
N TYR A 58 12.90 -8.45 6.54
CA TYR A 58 13.59 -7.15 6.52
C TYR A 58 14.16 -6.82 5.13
N ASN A 59 14.71 -7.80 4.39
CA ASN A 59 15.19 -7.61 3.02
C ASN A 59 14.07 -7.45 1.99
N LEU A 60 12.84 -7.89 2.29
CA LEU A 60 11.65 -7.64 1.49
C LEU A 60 11.07 -6.23 1.70
N PHE A 61 11.37 -5.56 2.81
CA PHE A 61 11.11 -4.16 3.05
C PHE A 61 12.43 -3.37 2.92
N PRO A 62 12.72 -2.72 1.79
CA PRO A 62 11.90 -1.71 1.15
C PRO A 62 11.43 -2.11 -0.24
N ILE A 63 10.12 -2.18 -0.45
CA ILE A 63 9.50 -2.24 -1.78
C ILE A 63 9.60 -0.84 -2.44
N ILE A 64 10.73 -0.20 -2.30
CA ILE A 64 11.03 1.04 -3.00
C ILE A 64 12.16 0.73 -3.95
N THR A 65 11.82 0.19 -5.12
CA THR A 65 12.73 0.24 -6.25
C THR A 65 12.71 1.68 -6.77
N PRO A 66 13.81 2.42 -6.68
CA PRO A 66 13.90 3.72 -7.35
C PRO A 66 13.82 3.49 -8.86
N VAL A 67 12.65 3.73 -9.43
CA VAL A 67 12.48 3.67 -10.88
C VAL A 67 13.11 4.94 -11.43
N ARG A 68 14.32 4.82 -11.97
CA ARG A 68 14.97 5.91 -12.72
C ARG A 68 14.26 6.05 -14.06
N TYR A 69 13.44 7.05 -14.20
CA TYR A 69 12.92 7.47 -15.50
C TYR A 69 13.93 8.42 -16.15
N SER A 70 14.54 8.02 -17.25
CA SER A 70 15.22 8.93 -18.16
C SER A 70 14.17 9.45 -19.15
N ILE A 71 13.85 10.72 -19.05
CA ILE A 71 13.00 11.39 -20.04
C ILE A 71 13.93 11.83 -21.18
N LEU A 72 13.85 11.15 -22.32
CA LEU A 72 14.38 11.67 -23.58
C LEU A 72 13.42 12.77 -24.07
N THR A 73 13.78 14.03 -23.83
CA THR A 73 13.14 15.16 -24.49
C THR A 73 13.73 15.31 -25.88
N GLU A 74 12.98 14.96 -26.93
CA GLU A 74 13.25 15.47 -28.24
C GLU A 74 12.97 16.99 -28.27
N SER A 75 14.04 17.71 -28.46
CA SER A 75 14.24 18.96 -29.19
C SER A 75 13.22 20.09 -29.06
N GLY A 76 13.67 21.19 -28.48
CA GLY A 76 13.20 22.52 -28.84
C GLY A 76 12.71 23.36 -27.66
N GLU A 77 13.59 24.22 -27.21
CA GLU A 77 13.45 25.33 -26.27
C GLU A 77 13.78 25.05 -24.79
N ASN A 78 14.81 25.79 -24.35
CA ASN A 78 15.38 25.82 -23.03
C ASN A 78 14.34 26.19 -21.94
N LYS A 79 13.67 25.19 -21.41
CA LYS A 79 13.13 25.23 -20.04
C LYS A 79 13.77 24.08 -19.29
N SER A 80 14.71 24.41 -18.44
CA SER A 80 15.30 23.49 -17.48
C SER A 80 14.18 22.88 -16.62
N ALA A 81 13.72 21.69 -17.01
CA ALA A 81 12.91 20.87 -16.13
C ALA A 81 13.80 20.49 -14.94
N GLN A 82 13.61 21.13 -13.82
CA GLN A 82 14.21 20.66 -12.57
C GLN A 82 13.63 19.26 -12.31
N ILE A 83 14.48 18.25 -12.48
CA ILE A 83 14.18 16.89 -12.04
C ILE A 83 14.23 16.96 -10.51
N ILE A 84 13.06 17.02 -9.89
CA ILE A 84 12.96 16.81 -8.44
C ILE A 84 13.26 15.32 -8.25
N ASN A 85 14.43 15.03 -7.68
CA ASN A 85 14.85 13.69 -7.38
C ASN A 85 13.82 13.03 -6.44
N ALA A 86 13.50 11.77 -6.70
CA ALA A 86 12.63 10.96 -5.83
C ALA A 86 13.11 10.95 -4.36
N ASP A 87 14.41 11.15 -4.13
CA ASP A 87 15.03 11.28 -2.80
C ASP A 87 14.51 12.48 -1.97
N GLN A 88 13.95 13.51 -2.62
CA GLN A 88 13.32 14.64 -1.91
C GLN A 88 11.91 14.33 -1.41
N ILE A 89 11.23 13.35 -2.04
CA ILE A 89 9.90 12.91 -1.64
C ILE A 89 9.97 11.99 -0.40
N GLU A 90 11.01 11.16 -0.31
CA GLU A 90 11.21 10.26 0.84
C GLU A 90 11.39 10.99 2.18
N ASN A 91 11.90 12.24 2.16
CA ASN A 91 12.16 13.01 3.37
C ASN A 91 11.04 14.02 3.73
N ASN A 92 9.98 14.12 2.93
CA ASN A 92 8.87 15.03 3.22
C ASN A 92 7.56 14.25 3.43
N PRO A 93 7.16 13.98 4.68
CA PRO A 93 5.90 13.28 4.98
C PRO A 93 4.67 13.99 4.40
N LEU A 94 4.70 15.32 4.30
CA LEU A 94 3.61 16.11 3.71
C LEU A 94 3.44 15.82 2.22
N ALA A 95 4.53 15.64 1.47
CA ALA A 95 4.47 15.31 0.04
C ALA A 95 3.80 13.94 -0.20
N SER A 96 4.13 12.94 0.62
CA SER A 96 3.50 11.62 0.53
C SER A 96 2.00 11.67 0.81
N ILE A 97 1.60 12.46 1.80
CA ILE A 97 0.18 12.65 2.13
C ILE A 97 -0.52 13.44 1.03
N ALA A 98 0.11 14.49 0.50
CA ALA A 98 -0.42 15.26 -0.62
C ALA A 98 -0.66 14.36 -1.85
N ASP A 99 0.28 13.47 -2.19
CA ASP A 99 0.10 12.51 -3.30
C ASP A 99 -1.13 11.60 -3.11
N ILE A 100 -1.30 11.06 -1.91
CA ILE A 100 -2.47 10.21 -1.60
C ILE A 100 -3.78 11.01 -1.73
N MET A 101 -3.81 12.24 -1.20
CA MET A 101 -4.99 13.10 -1.27
C MET A 101 -5.30 13.53 -2.71
N LEU A 102 -4.28 13.88 -3.48
CA LEU A 102 -4.41 14.27 -4.89
C LEU A 102 -4.91 13.11 -5.75
N ARG A 103 -4.35 11.92 -5.61
CA ARG A 103 -4.84 10.72 -6.32
C ARG A 103 -6.30 10.44 -6.00
N LYS A 104 -6.65 10.48 -4.72
CA LYS A 104 -8.04 10.31 -4.28
C LYS A 104 -8.94 11.40 -4.86
N TYR A 105 -8.48 12.65 -4.89
CA TYR A 105 -9.22 13.77 -5.46
C TYR A 105 -9.49 13.57 -6.95
N VAL A 106 -8.47 13.21 -7.75
CA VAL A 106 -8.63 12.95 -9.19
C VAL A 106 -9.59 11.79 -9.44
N ILE A 107 -9.44 10.68 -8.71
CA ILE A 107 -10.35 9.55 -8.82
C ILE A 107 -11.78 9.99 -8.52
N GLN A 108 -12.02 10.69 -7.41
CA GLN A 108 -13.37 11.13 -7.02
C GLN A 108 -13.95 12.15 -8.01
N ARG A 109 -13.11 13.03 -8.59
CA ARG A 109 -13.55 14.04 -9.55
C ARG A 109 -13.94 13.46 -10.90
N GLU A 110 -13.15 12.52 -11.40
CA GLU A 110 -13.27 12.01 -12.78
C GLU A 110 -14.10 10.71 -12.87
N THR A 111 -14.34 10.02 -11.76
CA THR A 111 -15.30 8.90 -11.70
C THR A 111 -16.71 9.43 -11.89
N TYR A 112 -17.57 8.68 -12.57
CA TYR A 112 -18.97 8.96 -12.68
C TYR A 112 -19.81 7.75 -12.29
N ASP A 113 -20.63 7.93 -11.27
CA ASP A 113 -21.70 7.00 -10.87
C ASP A 113 -22.91 7.83 -10.46
N TYR A 114 -24.02 7.65 -11.16
CA TYR A 114 -25.24 8.41 -10.91
C TYR A 114 -25.70 8.32 -9.45
N ASN A 115 -25.55 7.16 -8.82
CA ASN A 115 -25.99 6.93 -7.44
C ASN A 115 -25.12 7.64 -6.40
N ASP A 116 -23.86 7.92 -6.74
CA ASP A 116 -22.88 8.53 -5.83
C ASP A 116 -22.62 10.02 -6.11
N LEU A 117 -23.31 10.63 -7.09
CA LEU A 117 -23.13 12.04 -7.48
C LEU A 117 -23.18 13.00 -6.26
N LYS A 118 -24.14 12.83 -5.35
CA LYS A 118 -24.25 13.69 -4.18
C LYS A 118 -22.99 13.63 -3.30
N LYS A 119 -22.43 12.44 -3.08
CA LYS A 119 -21.20 12.26 -2.30
C LYS A 119 -20.01 12.88 -3.03
N GLN A 120 -19.92 12.69 -4.34
CA GLN A 120 -18.91 13.28 -5.20
C GLN A 120 -18.90 14.81 -5.10
N PHE A 121 -20.07 15.46 -5.26
CA PHE A 121 -20.19 16.92 -5.15
C PHE A 121 -19.74 17.44 -3.79
N ILE A 122 -20.15 16.78 -2.70
CA ILE A 122 -19.75 17.16 -1.34
C ILE A 122 -18.23 17.02 -1.20
N TYR A 123 -17.65 15.91 -1.65
CA TYR A 123 -16.22 15.67 -1.55
C TYR A 123 -15.40 16.72 -2.32
N ILE A 124 -15.76 17.00 -3.58
CA ILE A 124 -15.07 18.00 -4.42
C ILE A 124 -15.23 19.41 -3.81
N LYS A 125 -16.42 19.75 -3.31
CA LYS A 125 -16.66 21.04 -2.65
C LYS A 125 -15.75 21.25 -1.44
N ASN A 126 -15.57 20.21 -0.62
CA ASN A 126 -14.79 20.29 0.62
C ASN A 126 -13.27 20.31 0.39
N ASN A 127 -12.79 19.77 -0.77
CA ASN A 127 -11.39 19.64 -1.09
C ASN A 127 -10.95 20.55 -2.27
N SER A 128 -11.71 21.61 -2.56
CA SER A 128 -11.39 22.55 -3.64
C SER A 128 -11.69 23.98 -3.22
N THR A 129 -10.96 24.91 -3.82
CA THR A 129 -11.33 26.32 -3.76
C THR A 129 -12.68 26.55 -4.46
N ARG A 130 -13.34 27.65 -4.10
CA ARG A 130 -14.64 28.06 -4.69
C ARG A 130 -14.59 28.13 -6.22
N ILE A 131 -13.47 28.54 -6.79
CA ILE A 131 -13.29 28.70 -8.25
C ILE A 131 -13.25 27.32 -8.90
N VAL A 132 -12.43 26.40 -8.38
CA VAL A 132 -12.31 25.01 -8.91
C VAL A 132 -13.61 24.26 -8.78
N PHE A 133 -14.30 24.39 -7.63
CA PHE A 133 -15.62 23.78 -7.44
C PHE A 133 -16.66 24.33 -8.41
N ARG A 134 -16.67 25.64 -8.70
CA ARG A 134 -17.59 26.24 -9.67
C ARG A 134 -17.35 25.70 -11.08
N ARG A 135 -16.09 25.55 -11.50
CA ARG A 135 -15.75 24.93 -12.81
C ARG A 135 -16.25 23.49 -12.89
N PHE A 136 -16.05 22.71 -11.82
CA PHE A 136 -16.57 21.34 -11.74
C PHE A 136 -18.10 21.30 -11.78
N TYR A 137 -18.78 22.16 -11.02
CA TYR A 137 -20.23 22.28 -11.01
C TYR A 137 -20.78 22.60 -12.41
N ASN A 138 -20.18 23.56 -13.09
CA ASN A 138 -20.58 23.93 -14.46
C ASN A 138 -20.33 22.80 -15.47
N TYR A 139 -19.24 22.07 -15.32
CA TYR A 139 -18.95 20.89 -16.14
C TYR A 139 -20.00 19.79 -15.96
N MET A 140 -20.43 19.54 -14.73
CA MET A 140 -21.42 18.51 -14.41
C MET A 140 -22.87 18.97 -14.62
N ASN A 141 -23.09 20.24 -14.95
CA ASN A 141 -24.43 20.80 -15.10
C ASN A 141 -25.14 20.22 -16.34
N ILE A 142 -26.41 19.85 -16.21
CA ILE A 142 -27.23 19.28 -17.28
C ILE A 142 -27.40 20.23 -18.46
N ASN A 143 -27.26 21.54 -18.27
CA ASN A 143 -27.33 22.54 -19.35
C ASN A 143 -26.02 22.57 -20.19
N ASN A 144 -24.98 21.89 -19.78
CA ASN A 144 -23.76 21.73 -20.53
C ASN A 144 -23.89 20.49 -21.43
N THR A 145 -23.84 20.67 -22.76
CA THR A 145 -23.98 19.59 -23.74
C THR A 145 -22.90 18.47 -23.58
N SER A 146 -21.75 18.81 -23.04
CA SER A 146 -20.65 17.88 -22.79
C SER A 146 -20.65 17.31 -21.34
N SER A 147 -21.72 17.55 -20.59
CA SER A 147 -21.82 17.10 -19.20
C SER A 147 -21.91 15.56 -19.13
N PRO A 148 -21.10 14.91 -18.28
CA PRO A 148 -21.27 13.49 -18.02
C PRO A 148 -22.66 13.14 -17.49
N VAL A 149 -23.30 14.03 -16.72
CA VAL A 149 -24.67 13.83 -16.21
C VAL A 149 -25.68 13.73 -17.35
N LEU A 150 -25.51 14.54 -18.41
CA LEU A 150 -26.36 14.48 -19.60
C LEU A 150 -26.05 13.28 -20.50
N LEU A 151 -24.75 13.00 -20.72
CA LEU A 151 -24.30 11.98 -21.66
C LEU A 151 -24.42 10.55 -21.10
N TYR A 152 -24.12 10.35 -19.83
CA TYR A 152 -24.09 9.02 -19.23
C TYR A 152 -25.38 8.66 -18.48
N GLN A 153 -26.07 9.65 -17.92
CA GLN A 153 -27.32 9.46 -17.16
C GLN A 153 -27.16 8.36 -16.09
N LYS A 154 -28.07 7.37 -16.10
CA LYS A 154 -28.01 6.18 -15.21
C LYS A 154 -27.39 4.96 -15.86
N ASP A 155 -27.17 5.02 -17.17
CA ASP A 155 -26.87 3.86 -17.99
C ASP A 155 -25.38 3.59 -18.14
N ILE A 156 -24.55 4.60 -17.90
CA ILE A 156 -23.10 4.51 -18.07
C ILE A 156 -22.42 4.87 -16.74
N LYS A 157 -21.45 4.02 -16.36
CA LYS A 157 -20.55 4.25 -15.24
C LYS A 157 -19.14 4.44 -15.74
N ARG A 158 -18.46 5.52 -15.31
CA ARG A 158 -17.06 5.78 -15.62
C ARG A 158 -16.20 5.48 -14.38
N THR A 159 -15.21 4.63 -14.53
CA THR A 159 -14.22 4.28 -13.53
C THR A 159 -12.87 4.87 -13.90
N VAL A 160 -12.08 5.23 -12.90
CA VAL A 160 -10.78 5.87 -13.07
C VAL A 160 -9.71 5.10 -12.30
N SER A 161 -8.57 4.87 -12.95
CA SER A 161 -7.36 4.32 -12.33
C SER A 161 -6.16 5.22 -12.59
N ILE A 162 -5.36 5.49 -11.57
CA ILE A 162 -4.15 6.30 -11.69
C ILE A 162 -3.04 5.45 -12.32
N ILE A 163 -2.41 6.00 -13.35
CA ILE A 163 -1.24 5.39 -14.03
C ILE A 163 0.04 5.88 -13.36
N SER A 164 0.18 7.20 -13.18
CA SER A 164 1.38 7.80 -12.57
C SER A 164 1.04 9.14 -11.94
N SER A 165 1.85 9.54 -10.97
CA SER A 165 1.81 10.86 -10.34
C SER A 165 3.22 11.39 -10.27
N ARG A 166 3.43 12.65 -10.63
CA ARG A 166 4.73 13.31 -10.65
C ARG A 166 4.59 14.74 -10.12
N PHE A 167 5.34 15.08 -9.09
CA PHE A 167 5.41 16.44 -8.61
C PHE A 167 6.18 17.32 -9.61
N LEU A 168 5.60 18.44 -9.98
CA LEU A 168 6.23 19.47 -10.81
C LEU A 168 6.85 20.58 -9.93
N SER A 169 6.23 20.82 -8.78
CA SER A 169 6.72 21.72 -7.72
C SER A 169 6.09 21.31 -6.39
N ASP A 170 6.41 22.00 -5.29
CA ASP A 170 5.86 21.75 -3.95
C ASP A 170 4.32 21.89 -3.89
N THR A 171 3.74 22.65 -4.83
CA THR A 171 2.30 22.94 -4.88
C THR A 171 1.64 22.49 -6.18
N LYS A 172 2.36 21.79 -7.06
CA LYS A 172 1.87 21.41 -8.39
C LYS A 172 2.24 19.96 -8.73
N THR A 173 1.26 19.18 -9.14
CA THR A 173 1.43 17.78 -9.49
C THR A 173 0.78 17.44 -10.83
N GLU A 174 1.47 16.64 -11.63
CA GLU A 174 0.95 16.03 -12.85
C GLU A 174 0.50 14.60 -12.54
N ILE A 175 -0.75 14.27 -12.89
CA ILE A 175 -1.33 12.96 -12.65
C ILE A 175 -1.87 12.42 -13.98
N LYS A 176 -1.33 11.26 -14.40
CA LYS A 176 -1.87 10.52 -15.54
C LYS A 176 -2.81 9.44 -15.05
N PHE A 177 -3.97 9.37 -15.68
CA PHE A 177 -4.99 8.40 -15.30
C PHE A 177 -5.71 7.81 -16.51
N HIS A 178 -6.21 6.62 -16.33
CA HIS A 178 -7.00 5.88 -17.30
C HIS A 178 -8.46 5.90 -16.87
N SER A 179 -9.33 6.31 -17.77
CA SER A 179 -10.78 6.30 -17.56
C SER A 179 -11.45 5.32 -18.51
N ILE A 180 -12.30 4.48 -17.96
CA ILE A 180 -13.12 3.52 -18.71
C ILE A 180 -14.59 3.76 -18.38
N ALA A 181 -15.39 4.08 -19.39
CA ALA A 181 -16.84 4.17 -19.25
C ALA A 181 -17.49 2.90 -19.81
N ARG A 182 -18.38 2.29 -19.01
CA ARG A 182 -19.14 1.09 -19.39
C ARG A 182 -20.63 1.33 -19.24
N ASN A 183 -21.39 0.74 -20.17
CA ASN A 183 -22.84 0.73 -20.08
C ASN A 183 -23.33 -0.38 -19.09
N ILE A 184 -24.64 -0.47 -18.88
CA ILE A 184 -25.28 -1.45 -18.00
C ILE A 184 -24.99 -2.90 -18.46
N THR A 185 -24.81 -3.13 -19.77
CA THR A 185 -24.50 -4.46 -20.34
C THR A 185 -23.02 -4.84 -20.15
N GLY A 186 -22.19 -3.90 -19.70
CA GLY A 186 -20.75 -4.12 -19.46
C GLY A 186 -19.86 -3.74 -20.65
N ASP A 187 -20.44 -3.30 -21.77
CA ASP A 187 -19.70 -2.89 -22.96
C ASP A 187 -18.94 -1.60 -22.70
N ILE A 188 -17.73 -1.50 -23.24
CA ILE A 188 -16.90 -0.32 -23.11
C ILE A 188 -17.40 0.74 -24.10
N VAL A 189 -17.87 1.85 -23.57
CA VAL A 189 -18.31 3.03 -24.35
C VAL A 189 -17.15 3.97 -24.61
N GLU A 190 -16.29 4.19 -23.60
CA GLU A 190 -15.09 5.04 -23.68
C GLU A 190 -13.91 4.35 -22.99
N ASP A 191 -12.71 4.50 -23.57
CA ASP A 191 -11.45 4.00 -23.06
C ASP A 191 -10.37 5.04 -23.37
N MET A 192 -10.04 5.89 -22.38
CA MET A 192 -9.24 7.10 -22.59
C MET A 192 -8.13 7.24 -21.53
N ILE A 193 -6.99 7.76 -21.98
CA ILE A 193 -5.89 8.17 -21.09
C ILE A 193 -5.86 9.69 -21.03
N TRP A 194 -5.84 10.20 -19.80
CA TRP A 194 -5.86 11.63 -19.50
C TRP A 194 -4.65 12.03 -18.68
N GLN A 195 -4.31 13.31 -18.76
CA GLN A 195 -3.33 13.96 -17.90
C GLN A 195 -4.00 15.14 -17.20
N ALA A 196 -3.97 15.13 -15.88
CA ALA A 196 -4.37 16.26 -15.06
C ALA A 196 -3.15 16.97 -14.51
N VAL A 197 -3.15 18.30 -14.57
CA VAL A 197 -2.21 19.15 -13.83
C VAL A 197 -3.01 19.81 -12.72
N VAL A 198 -2.57 19.61 -11.48
CA VAL A 198 -3.29 19.99 -10.28
C VAL A 198 -2.41 20.88 -9.43
N ASP A 199 -2.87 22.11 -9.18
CA ASP A 199 -2.28 23.00 -8.18
C ASP A 199 -3.06 22.81 -6.87
N TYR A 200 -2.35 22.76 -5.74
CA TYR A 200 -2.94 22.48 -4.44
C TYR A 200 -2.21 23.22 -3.31
N GLU A 201 -2.91 23.38 -2.22
CA GLU A 201 -2.39 23.83 -0.94
C GLU A 201 -2.65 22.76 0.10
N ILE A 202 -1.67 22.54 0.97
CA ILE A 202 -1.79 21.64 2.11
C ILE A 202 -1.16 22.30 3.31
N ASP A 203 -1.96 22.55 4.34
CA ASP A 203 -1.49 23.16 5.57
C ASP A 203 -1.16 22.10 6.61
N GLN A 204 -0.36 22.52 7.58
CA GLN A 204 0.14 21.70 8.65
C GLN A 204 -0.99 21.08 9.48
N ILE A 205 -0.76 19.82 9.87
CA ILE A 205 -1.68 18.97 10.59
C ILE A 205 -1.81 19.41 12.05
N ASP A 206 -3.04 19.50 12.54
CA ASP A 206 -3.32 19.37 13.96
C ASP A 206 -3.47 17.90 14.33
N THR A 207 -2.49 17.36 15.05
CA THR A 207 -2.44 15.95 15.46
C THR A 207 -3.55 15.57 16.45
N ASN A 208 -4.21 16.54 17.06
CA ASN A 208 -5.30 16.34 18.02
C ASN A 208 -6.65 16.08 17.35
N LEU A 209 -6.78 16.38 16.05
CA LEU A 209 -8.01 16.17 15.30
C LEU A 209 -8.15 14.71 14.81
N PRO A 210 -9.39 14.26 14.53
CA PRO A 210 -9.62 12.98 13.87
C PRO A 210 -8.85 12.86 12.54
N PRO A 211 -8.40 11.68 12.12
CA PRO A 211 -7.58 11.49 10.92
C PRO A 211 -8.09 12.17 9.65
N GLU A 212 -9.42 12.25 9.49
CA GLU A 212 -10.08 12.86 8.34
C GLU A 212 -9.99 14.39 8.31
N SER A 213 -9.74 15.01 9.46
CA SER A 213 -9.70 16.46 9.64
C SER A 213 -8.30 17.00 9.95
N ARG A 214 -7.29 16.14 9.96
CA ARG A 214 -5.92 16.52 10.32
C ARG A 214 -5.23 17.41 9.30
N PHE A 215 -5.76 17.43 8.07
CA PHE A 215 -5.17 18.14 6.95
C PHE A 215 -6.15 19.17 6.42
N ASN A 216 -5.69 20.40 6.29
CA ASN A 216 -6.36 21.39 5.48
C ASN A 216 -5.81 21.27 4.05
N PHE A 217 -6.51 20.53 3.19
CA PHE A 217 -6.14 20.29 1.80
C PHE A 217 -7.15 20.94 0.88
N ALA A 218 -6.67 21.73 -0.07
CA ALA A 218 -7.51 22.34 -1.09
C ALA A 218 -6.83 22.34 -2.46
N VAL A 219 -7.54 21.91 -3.48
CA VAL A 219 -7.14 22.08 -4.87
C VAL A 219 -7.46 23.50 -5.32
N THR A 220 -6.43 24.22 -5.78
CA THR A 220 -6.48 25.65 -6.18
C THR A 220 -6.63 25.85 -7.68
N ASP A 221 -6.10 24.94 -8.50
CA ASP A 221 -6.38 24.86 -9.94
C ASP A 221 -6.39 23.40 -10.41
N TYR A 222 -7.15 23.14 -11.46
CA TYR A 222 -7.29 21.80 -12.06
C TYR A 222 -7.46 21.94 -13.57
N GLN A 223 -6.53 21.38 -14.31
CA GLN A 223 -6.53 21.34 -15.77
C GLN A 223 -6.38 19.91 -16.23
N VAL A 224 -7.18 19.48 -17.19
CA VAL A 224 -7.14 18.13 -17.74
C VAL A 224 -7.07 18.18 -19.24
N GLN A 225 -6.24 17.30 -19.83
CA GLN A 225 -6.16 17.12 -21.28
C GLN A 225 -6.19 15.64 -21.63
N LEU A 226 -6.80 15.32 -22.77
CA LEU A 226 -6.79 13.97 -23.33
C LEU A 226 -5.41 13.68 -23.93
N LEU A 227 -4.80 12.56 -23.58
CA LEU A 227 -3.55 12.08 -24.16
C LEU A 227 -3.81 11.05 -25.27
N GLU A 228 -4.69 10.10 -25.03
CA GLU A 228 -4.95 9.00 -25.96
C GLU A 228 -6.40 8.52 -25.84
N ASP A 229 -7.03 8.27 -27.01
CA ASP A 229 -8.30 7.55 -27.12
C ASP A 229 -8.02 6.15 -27.66
N LYS A 230 -8.13 5.14 -26.79
CA LYS A 230 -7.84 3.75 -27.13
C LYS A 230 -8.94 3.08 -27.93
N LYS A 231 -10.14 3.66 -27.98
CA LYS A 231 -11.25 3.11 -28.71
C LYS A 231 -11.17 3.40 -30.22
N GLN A 232 -10.37 4.40 -30.61
CA GLN A 232 -10.18 4.77 -32.02
C GLN A 232 -9.04 4.03 -32.72
N LYS A 233 -8.39 3.09 -32.03
CA LYS A 233 -7.42 2.14 -32.59
C LYS A 233 -8.10 0.78 -32.77
#